data_9643617810a8ac69fdde5652d2e79d75
#
_entry.id   9643617810a8ac69fdde5652d2e79d75
#
_cell.length_a   1.000
_cell.length_b   1.000
_cell.length_c   1.000
_cell.angle_alpha   90.00
_cell.angle_beta   90.00
_cell.angle_gamma   90.00
#
_symmetry.space_group_name_H-M   'P 1'
#
loop_
_entity.id
_entity.type
_entity.pdbx_description
1 polymer ?
#
loop_
_entity_poly.entity_id
_entity_poly.type
_entity_poly.pdbx_seq_one_letter_code
_entity_poly.pdbx_strand_id
1 'polypeptide(L)'
;MILDEPFRGLDVMTRELMQEYLVKLYEETGMTMLFITAEIEEALFLADRILVMTNLPGTVKKCVEVDLPRPRDFKVLASQRYLEIRSEVMEALYEEGAKSFGKLDVFDFPGACAPAATQD
;
A
#
# COMPACT_ATOMS: atom_id res chain seq x y z
N MET A 1 -12.86 7.71 6.43
CA MET A 1 -13.50 7.06 5.26
C MET A 1 -12.82 5.74 4.98
N ILE A 2 -13.62 4.72 4.70
CA ILE A 2 -13.09 3.38 4.40
C ILE A 2 -13.51 3.03 2.98
N LEU A 3 -12.53 2.66 2.16
CA LEU A 3 -12.74 2.32 0.76
C LEU A 3 -12.20 0.91 0.52
N ASP A 4 -13.08 -0.02 0.19
CA ASP A 4 -12.72 -1.42 0.00
C ASP A 4 -12.73 -1.74 -1.49
N GLU A 5 -11.55 -1.74 -2.09
CA GLU A 5 -11.34 -1.98 -3.52
C GLU A 5 -12.32 -1.18 -4.38
N PRO A 6 -12.39 0.15 -4.17
CA PRO A 6 -13.45 0.94 -4.82
C PRO A 6 -13.30 1.05 -6.34
N PHE A 7 -12.11 0.79 -6.87
CA PHE A 7 -11.86 0.93 -8.30
C PHE A 7 -11.76 -0.42 -9.01
N ARG A 8 -12.16 -1.46 -8.32
CA ARG A 8 -12.13 -2.80 -8.89
C ARG A 8 -13.09 -2.89 -10.05
N GLY A 9 -12.63 -3.51 -11.14
CA GLY A 9 -13.46 -3.70 -12.30
C GLY A 9 -13.47 -2.54 -13.28
N LEU A 10 -12.79 -1.45 -12.96
CA LEU A 10 -12.66 -0.33 -13.89
C LEU A 10 -11.53 -0.59 -14.87
N ASP A 11 -11.68 -0.05 -16.09
CA ASP A 11 -10.60 -0.12 -17.07
C ASP A 11 -9.44 0.77 -16.59
N VAL A 12 -8.28 0.62 -17.25
CA VAL A 12 -7.06 1.30 -16.84
C VAL A 12 -7.22 2.81 -16.80
N MET A 13 -7.79 3.37 -17.87
CA MET A 13 -7.92 4.82 -17.98
C MET A 13 -8.86 5.38 -16.91
N THR A 14 -9.99 4.73 -16.72
CA THR A 14 -10.95 5.20 -15.73
C THR A 14 -10.37 5.07 -14.33
N ARG A 15 -9.66 3.98 -14.06
CA ARG A 15 -9.02 3.79 -12.76
C ARG A 15 -8.02 4.91 -12.47
N GLU A 16 -7.19 5.26 -13.45
CA GLU A 16 -6.20 6.32 -13.25
C GLU A 16 -6.87 7.65 -12.95
N LEU A 17 -7.94 7.95 -13.68
CA LEU A 17 -8.68 9.18 -13.43
C LEU A 17 -9.27 9.21 -12.03
N MET A 18 -9.81 8.09 -11.59
CA MET A 18 -10.40 8.02 -10.25
C MET A 18 -9.33 8.12 -9.17
N GLN A 19 -8.16 7.55 -9.41
CA GLN A 19 -7.06 7.66 -8.47
C GLN A 19 -6.61 9.11 -8.33
N GLU A 20 -6.49 9.83 -9.43
CA GLU A 20 -6.13 11.24 -9.40
C GLU A 20 -7.18 12.06 -8.68
N TYR A 21 -8.44 11.73 -8.91
CA TYR A 21 -9.53 12.41 -8.23
C TYR A 21 -9.45 12.21 -6.73
N LEU A 22 -9.15 11.00 -6.31
CA LEU A 22 -9.06 10.69 -4.89
C LEU A 22 -7.88 11.41 -4.23
N VAL A 23 -6.75 11.47 -4.93
CA VAL A 23 -5.59 12.23 -4.44
C VAL A 23 -5.97 13.70 -4.24
N LYS A 24 -6.68 14.26 -5.20
CA LYS A 24 -7.11 15.65 -5.11
C LYS A 24 -8.05 15.86 -3.93
N LEU A 25 -8.97 14.94 -3.74
CA LEU A 25 -9.91 15.00 -2.63
C LEU A 25 -9.17 14.96 -1.30
N TYR A 26 -8.18 14.10 -1.19
CA TYR A 26 -7.37 14.01 0.01
C TYR A 26 -6.61 15.31 0.27
N GLU A 27 -6.00 15.88 -0.78
CA GLU A 27 -5.25 17.11 -0.64
C GLU A 27 -6.14 18.25 -0.19
N GLU A 28 -7.37 18.29 -0.67
CA GLU A 28 -8.29 19.39 -0.35
C GLU A 28 -8.92 19.23 1.02
N THR A 29 -9.21 18.02 1.45
CA THR A 29 -9.97 17.79 2.68
C THR A 29 -9.12 17.38 3.87
N GLY A 30 -7.96 16.78 3.61
CA GLY A 30 -7.13 16.24 4.69
C GLY A 30 -7.78 15.08 5.43
N MET A 31 -8.80 14.47 4.83
CA MET A 31 -9.56 13.42 5.48
C MET A 31 -8.74 12.14 5.61
N THR A 32 -8.78 11.53 6.78
CA THR A 32 -8.14 10.24 6.99
C THR A 32 -8.89 9.17 6.21
N MET A 33 -8.17 8.40 5.40
CA MET A 33 -8.77 7.37 4.57
C MET A 33 -8.07 6.04 4.77
N LEU A 34 -8.87 4.98 4.84
CA LEU A 34 -8.35 3.61 4.82
C LEU A 34 -8.77 3.01 3.49
N PHE A 35 -7.77 2.66 2.68
CA PHE A 35 -8.00 2.20 1.31
C PHE A 35 -7.51 0.76 1.19
N ILE A 36 -8.39 -0.14 0.82
CA ILE A 36 -8.06 -1.56 0.70
C ILE A 36 -7.95 -1.91 -0.78
N THR A 37 -6.82 -2.48 -1.16
CA THR A 37 -6.60 -2.85 -2.56
C THR A 37 -5.62 -4.01 -2.66
N ALA A 38 -5.70 -4.74 -3.77
CA ALA A 38 -4.73 -5.77 -4.11
C ALA A 38 -3.69 -5.27 -5.10
N GLU A 39 -3.81 -4.01 -5.54
CA GLU A 39 -2.95 -3.42 -6.55
C GLU A 39 -1.84 -2.61 -5.89
N ILE A 40 -0.60 -3.05 -6.09
CA ILE A 40 0.54 -2.40 -5.44
C ILE A 40 0.72 -0.98 -5.94
N GLU A 41 0.64 -0.77 -7.26
CA GLU A 41 0.82 0.55 -7.83
C GLU A 41 -0.21 1.54 -7.31
N GLU A 42 -1.43 1.07 -7.13
CA GLU A 42 -2.49 1.92 -6.59
C GLU A 42 -2.17 2.35 -5.17
N ALA A 43 -1.75 1.39 -4.35
CA ALA A 43 -1.39 1.68 -2.97
C ALA A 43 -0.24 2.69 -2.90
N LEU A 44 0.78 2.49 -3.73
CA LEU A 44 1.95 3.37 -3.74
C LEU A 44 1.59 4.79 -4.19
N PHE A 45 0.68 4.89 -5.13
CA PHE A 45 0.29 6.20 -5.63
C PHE A 45 -0.56 6.97 -4.61
N LEU A 46 -1.39 6.28 -3.86
CA LEU A 46 -2.37 6.93 -3.00
C LEU A 46 -1.93 7.11 -1.56
N ALA A 47 -1.19 6.16 -1.01
CA ALA A 47 -1.04 6.05 0.44
C ALA A 47 0.11 6.85 1.02
N ASP A 48 -0.05 7.23 2.28
CA ASP A 48 1.07 7.70 3.10
C ASP A 48 1.76 6.53 3.76
N ARG A 49 1.00 5.48 4.09
CA ARG A 49 1.53 4.26 4.67
C ARG A 49 0.80 3.07 4.08
N ILE A 50 1.54 2.00 3.88
CA ILE A 50 0.97 0.76 3.36
C ILE A 50 1.11 -0.32 4.42
N LEU A 51 -0.03 -0.92 4.76
CA LEU A 51 -0.06 -2.05 5.69
C LEU A 51 -0.15 -3.32 4.87
N VAL A 52 0.92 -4.10 4.89
CA VAL A 52 0.94 -5.38 4.19
C VAL A 52 0.35 -6.43 5.12
N MET A 53 -0.72 -7.07 4.67
CA MET A 53 -1.45 -8.02 5.51
C MET A 53 -1.05 -9.45 5.22
N THR A 54 -1.15 -10.29 6.24
CA THR A 54 -0.97 -11.72 6.06
C THR A 54 -2.28 -12.34 5.58
N ASN A 55 -2.16 -13.55 5.02
CA ASN A 55 -3.34 -14.25 4.53
C ASN A 55 -4.15 -14.88 5.67
N LEU A 56 -3.51 -15.73 6.45
CA LEU A 56 -4.17 -16.48 7.51
C LEU A 56 -3.22 -16.62 8.69
N PRO A 57 -3.58 -16.10 9.84
CA PRO A 57 -4.70 -15.19 10.09
C PRO A 57 -4.42 -13.81 9.50
N GLY A 58 -5.47 -13.06 9.26
CA GLY A 58 -5.31 -11.70 8.76
C GLY A 58 -4.75 -10.79 9.82
N THR A 59 -3.50 -10.41 9.67
CA THR A 59 -2.85 -9.47 10.57
C THR A 59 -1.84 -8.66 9.79
N VAL A 60 -1.37 -7.57 10.36
CA VAL A 60 -0.41 -6.72 9.69
C VAL A 60 0.97 -7.34 9.76
N LYS A 61 1.54 -7.64 8.60
CA LYS A 61 2.87 -8.21 8.50
C LYS A 61 3.93 -7.13 8.53
N LYS A 62 3.67 -6.03 7.83
CA LYS A 62 4.65 -4.97 7.68
C LYS A 62 3.96 -3.66 7.42
N CYS A 63 4.52 -2.59 7.94
CA CYS A 63 4.06 -1.24 7.67
C CYS A 63 5.16 -0.51 6.91
N VAL A 64 4.84 -0.02 5.72
CA VAL A 64 5.81 0.64 4.86
C VAL A 64 5.42 2.10 4.73
N GLU A 65 6.36 2.99 5.05
CA GLU A 65 6.15 4.42 4.86
C GLU A 65 6.34 4.78 3.40
N VAL A 66 5.38 5.52 2.87
CA VAL A 66 5.44 5.97 1.48
C VAL A 66 5.78 7.45 1.50
N ASP A 67 7.06 7.76 1.58
CA ASP A 67 7.54 9.12 1.73
C ASP A 67 7.78 9.79 0.38
N LEU A 68 6.86 9.58 -0.55
CA LEU A 68 6.88 10.25 -1.84
C LEU A 68 6.23 11.62 -1.70
N PRO A 69 6.75 12.63 -2.42
CA PRO A 69 6.20 13.98 -2.29
C PRO A 69 4.76 14.08 -2.77
N ARG A 70 4.03 15.00 -2.17
CA ARG A 70 2.66 15.33 -2.58
C ARG A 70 2.63 16.75 -3.10
N PRO A 71 1.73 17.06 -4.02
CA PRO A 71 0.76 16.17 -4.66
C PRO A 71 1.45 15.19 -5.60
N ARG A 72 0.89 14.00 -5.72
CA ARG A 72 1.47 12.95 -6.56
C ARG A 72 0.86 12.96 -7.95
N ASP A 73 1.73 12.76 -8.93
CA ASP A 73 1.30 12.61 -10.32
C ASP A 73 2.12 11.49 -10.95
N PHE A 74 1.99 11.33 -12.26
CA PHE A 74 2.67 10.22 -12.92
C PHE A 74 4.20 10.31 -12.86
N LYS A 75 4.73 11.49 -12.61
CA LYS A 75 6.19 11.65 -12.54
C LYS A 75 6.77 10.89 -11.36
N VAL A 76 6.00 10.68 -10.32
CA VAL A 76 6.47 9.96 -9.15
C VAL A 76 6.77 8.51 -9.47
N LEU A 77 6.14 7.96 -10.49
CA LEU A 77 6.34 6.58 -10.90
C LEU A 77 7.73 6.35 -11.49
N ALA A 78 8.39 7.41 -11.91
CA ALA A 78 9.73 7.32 -12.48
C ALA A 78 10.83 7.60 -11.46
N SER A 79 10.45 7.88 -10.20
CA SER A 79 11.44 8.23 -9.20
C SER A 79 12.13 6.99 -8.64
N GLN A 80 13.38 7.19 -8.23
CA GLN A 80 14.15 6.13 -7.60
C GLN A 80 13.49 5.67 -6.30
N ARG A 81 12.98 6.62 -5.53
CA ARG A 81 12.36 6.29 -4.25
C ARG A 81 11.11 5.45 -4.43
N TYR A 82 10.35 5.72 -5.49
CA TYR A 82 9.18 4.90 -5.80
C TYR A 82 9.56 3.44 -6.01
N LEU A 83 10.64 3.22 -6.78
CA LEU A 83 11.09 1.86 -7.05
C LEU A 83 11.57 1.15 -5.78
N GLU A 84 12.22 1.89 -4.90
CA GLU A 84 12.69 1.32 -3.63
C GLU A 84 11.52 0.88 -2.76
N ILE A 85 10.51 1.72 -2.63
CA ILE A 85 9.35 1.40 -1.82
C ILE A 85 8.57 0.25 -2.44
N ARG A 86 8.43 0.27 -3.76
CA ARG A 86 7.75 -0.80 -4.47
C ARG A 86 8.42 -2.14 -4.23
N SER A 87 9.75 -2.15 -4.29
CA SER A 87 10.51 -3.36 -4.06
C SER A 87 10.29 -3.89 -2.65
N GLU A 88 10.23 -3.01 -1.67
CA GLU A 88 10.03 -3.39 -0.29
C GLU A 88 8.65 -4.03 -0.08
N VAL A 89 7.63 -3.45 -0.67
CA VAL A 89 6.27 -3.98 -0.59
C VAL A 89 6.17 -5.32 -1.32
N MET A 90 6.76 -5.39 -2.52
CA MET A 90 6.75 -6.62 -3.30
C MET A 90 7.40 -7.77 -2.55
N GLU A 91 8.51 -7.50 -1.91
CA GLU A 91 9.21 -8.52 -1.16
C GLU A 91 8.34 -9.09 -0.04
N ALA A 92 7.67 -8.21 0.70
CA ALA A 92 6.80 -8.65 1.78
C ALA A 92 5.63 -9.48 1.25
N LEU A 93 5.06 -9.06 0.12
CA LEU A 93 3.96 -9.80 -0.49
C LEU A 93 4.40 -11.12 -1.07
N TYR A 94 5.59 -11.15 -1.66
CA TYR A 94 6.11 -12.37 -2.24
C TYR A 94 6.32 -13.43 -1.16
N GLU A 95 6.87 -13.04 -0.02
CA GLU A 95 7.04 -13.94 1.09
C GLU A 95 5.69 -14.51 1.55
N GLU A 96 4.68 -13.66 1.57
CA GLU A 96 3.36 -14.09 2.00
C GLU A 96 2.74 -15.06 0.99
N GLY A 97 2.95 -14.81 -0.29
CA GLY A 97 2.48 -15.72 -1.33
C GLY A 97 3.16 -17.07 -1.26
N ALA A 98 4.46 -17.10 -0.99
CA ALA A 98 5.20 -18.32 -0.86
C ALA A 98 4.69 -19.16 0.32
N LYS A 99 4.37 -18.49 1.42
CA LYS A 99 3.80 -19.19 2.58
C LYS A 99 2.44 -19.78 2.29
N SER A 100 1.66 -19.09 1.46
CA SER A 100 0.35 -19.60 1.08
C SER A 100 0.44 -20.90 0.28
N PHE A 101 1.47 -21.04 -0.51
CA PHE A 101 1.66 -22.26 -1.30
C PHE A 101 2.37 -23.37 -0.54
N GLY A 102 3.19 -22.99 0.43
CA GLY A 102 3.92 -23.96 1.20
C GLY A 102 3.23 -24.25 2.51
N LYS A 103 4.01 -24.21 3.58
CA LYS A 103 3.45 -24.32 4.90
C LYS A 103 3.11 -22.97 5.43
N LEU A 104 1.94 -22.88 6.04
CA LEU A 104 1.54 -21.65 6.69
C LEU A 104 2.13 -21.62 8.08
N ASP A 105 3.00 -20.70 8.30
CA ASP A 105 3.45 -20.37 9.63
C ASP A 105 2.66 -19.19 10.14
N VAL A 106 2.22 -19.32 11.37
CA VAL A 106 1.51 -18.22 11.99
C VAL A 106 2.55 -17.27 12.57
N PHE A 107 2.53 -16.04 12.10
CA PHE A 107 3.42 -15.02 12.60
C PHE A 107 2.64 -14.02 13.44
N ASP A 108 3.26 -13.62 14.50
CA ASP A 108 2.77 -12.52 15.29
C ASP A 108 3.72 -11.36 15.05
N PHE A 109 3.21 -10.32 14.46
CA PHE A 109 4.00 -9.13 14.16
C PHE A 109 3.48 -7.94 14.97
N PRO A 110 3.55 -8.02 16.28
CA PRO A 110 3.09 -6.90 17.09
C PRO A 110 3.92 -5.68 16.76
N GLY A 111 3.26 -4.55 16.66
CA GLY A 111 3.96 -3.32 16.39
C GLY A 111 4.45 -3.19 14.97
N ALA A 112 3.77 -3.80 14.01
CA ALA A 112 4.17 -3.73 12.60
C ALA A 112 4.36 -2.29 12.13
N CYS A 113 3.61 -1.37 12.70
CA CYS A 113 3.74 0.05 12.38
C CYS A 113 4.40 0.83 13.51
N ALA A 114 5.20 0.14 14.31
CA ALA A 114 5.91 0.80 15.39
C ALA A 114 6.92 1.81 14.84
N PRO A 115 7.38 2.73 15.69
CA PRO A 115 8.37 3.72 15.25
C PRO A 115 9.58 3.06 14.60
N ALA A 116 10.22 3.80 13.71
CA ALA A 116 11.33 3.29 12.92
C ALA A 116 12.46 2.72 13.79
N ALA A 117 12.61 3.22 14.98
CA ALA A 117 13.66 2.74 15.88
C ALA A 117 13.54 1.27 16.20
N THR A 118 12.38 0.70 16.03
CA THR A 118 12.14 -0.70 16.34
C THR A 118 12.20 -1.60 15.12
N GLN A 119 12.55 -1.03 13.98
CA GLN A 119 12.49 -1.75 12.72
C GLN A 119 13.79 -2.41 12.29
N ASP A 120 14.80 -2.34 13.05
CA ASP A 120 16.12 -2.85 12.69
C ASP A 120 16.21 -4.31 12.28
#